data_b32e8223cf9ad226a58878b5d566be64
#
_entry.id   b32e8223cf9ad226a58878b5d566be64
#
_cell.length_a   1.000
_cell.length_b   1.000
_cell.length_c   1.000
_cell.angle_alpha   90.00
_cell.angle_beta   90.00
_cell.angle_gamma   90.00
#
_symmetry.space_group_name_H-M   'P 1'
#
loop_
_entity.id
_entity.type
_entity.pdbx_description
1 polymer ?
#
loop_
_entity_poly.entity_id
_entity_poly.type
_entity_poly.pdbx_seq_one_letter_code
_entity_poly.pdbx_strand_id
1 'polypeptide(L)'
;MNPHEVWCPNLACPAKGQRGQGTIGVHSRKERRYRCHVCSKTFGARTGTIFHRRRTGEALITLVITLVSWGCPLVALEHAFGLQPQTVRDWLQAAGVHAAAVHQEQVVQPRDLGHVQADEVPCNNLSSDGLCHDHGSA
;
A
#
# COMPACT_ATOMS: atom_id res chain seq x y z
N MET A 1 16.03 9.02 11.84
CA MET A 1 15.14 7.89 12.28
C MET A 1 14.20 8.46 13.33
N ASN A 2 12.94 8.60 12.99
CA ASN A 2 11.90 9.11 13.88
C ASN A 2 10.97 7.95 14.30
N PRO A 3 10.93 7.55 15.58
CA PRO A 3 10.07 6.46 16.03
C PRO A 3 8.57 6.83 16.02
N HIS A 4 8.22 8.11 15.95
CA HIS A 4 6.83 8.56 15.88
C HIS A 4 6.19 8.36 14.50
N GLU A 5 6.98 8.16 13.45
CA GLU A 5 6.49 7.96 12.07
C GLU A 5 6.26 6.49 11.70
N VAL A 6 6.73 5.57 12.55
CA VAL A 6 6.62 4.14 12.32
C VAL A 6 5.60 3.49 13.25
N TRP A 7 5.08 2.35 12.86
CA TRP A 7 4.14 1.54 13.64
C TRP A 7 4.62 0.10 13.78
N CYS A 8 4.04 -0.64 14.72
CA CYS A 8 4.32 -2.06 14.90
C CYS A 8 3.69 -2.89 13.75
N PRO A 9 4.49 -3.60 12.91
CA PRO A 9 3.97 -4.39 11.81
C PRO A 9 3.46 -5.79 12.24
N ASN A 10 3.55 -6.14 13.51
CA ASN A 10 3.12 -7.44 14.02
C ASN A 10 1.60 -7.47 14.15
N LEU A 11 0.95 -8.32 13.35
CA LEU A 11 -0.52 -8.45 13.29
C LEU A 11 -1.16 -8.85 14.63
N ALA A 12 -0.43 -9.60 15.47
CA ALA A 12 -0.90 -10.02 16.78
C ALA A 12 -0.59 -9.02 17.92
N CYS A 13 -0.05 -7.84 17.59
CA CYS A 13 0.30 -6.84 18.60
C CYS A 13 -0.85 -5.86 18.82
N PRO A 14 -1.25 -5.56 20.08
CA PRO A 14 -2.26 -4.52 20.36
C PRO A 14 -1.87 -3.13 19.86
N ALA A 15 -0.55 -2.85 19.74
CA ALA A 15 -0.04 -1.59 19.18
C ALA A 15 0.13 -1.63 17.65
N LYS A 16 -0.45 -2.60 16.94
CA LYS A 16 -0.42 -2.67 15.48
C LYS A 16 -1.02 -1.40 14.88
N GLY A 17 -0.33 -0.80 13.91
CA GLY A 17 -0.81 0.37 13.17
C GLY A 17 -0.81 1.69 13.94
N GLN A 18 -0.60 1.68 15.26
CA GLN A 18 -0.57 2.90 16.08
C GLN A 18 0.74 3.67 15.89
N ARG A 19 0.64 4.95 15.55
CA ARG A 19 1.77 5.88 15.40
C ARG A 19 1.75 6.92 16.52
N GLY A 20 2.94 7.41 16.90
CA GLY A 20 3.07 8.53 17.84
C GLY A 20 2.72 8.24 19.30
N GLN A 21 2.33 7.03 19.64
CA GLN A 21 1.89 6.62 20.99
C GLN A 21 3.08 6.30 21.95
N GLY A 22 4.32 6.52 21.54
CA GLY A 22 5.49 6.18 22.36
C GLY A 22 5.76 4.68 22.49
N THR A 23 5.00 3.84 21.80
CA THR A 23 5.12 2.37 21.85
C THR A 23 6.31 1.84 21.06
N ILE A 24 6.94 2.67 20.23
CA ILE A 24 8.08 2.31 19.37
C ILE A 24 9.32 3.07 19.80
N GLY A 25 10.42 2.35 19.99
CA GLY A 25 11.74 2.92 20.27
C GLY A 25 12.76 2.57 19.18
N VAL A 26 13.87 3.31 19.15
CA VAL A 26 15.01 3.00 18.27
C VAL A 26 15.83 1.88 18.90
N HIS A 27 15.90 0.72 18.21
CA HIS A 27 16.68 -0.42 18.65
C HIS A 27 18.16 -0.31 18.22
N SER A 28 18.39 -0.01 16.95
CA SER A 28 19.75 0.13 16.39
C SER A 28 19.74 1.23 15.33
N ARG A 29 20.53 2.28 15.54
CA ARG A 29 20.71 3.35 14.54
C ARG A 29 21.56 2.88 13.36
N LYS A 30 22.57 2.04 13.60
CA LYS A 30 23.46 1.49 12.57
C LYS A 30 22.70 0.61 11.58
N GLU A 31 21.82 -0.25 12.09
CA GLU A 31 21.00 -1.17 11.27
C GLU A 31 19.64 -0.60 10.87
N ARG A 32 19.32 0.63 11.29
CA ARG A 32 18.03 1.29 11.06
C ARG A 32 16.85 0.45 11.53
N ARG A 33 16.96 -0.12 12.76
CA ARG A 33 15.92 -0.96 13.36
C ARG A 33 15.21 -0.26 14.50
N TYR A 34 13.94 -0.55 14.61
CA TYR A 34 13.05 -0.14 15.68
C TYR A 34 12.67 -1.34 16.54
N ARG A 35 12.20 -1.09 17.75
CA ARG A 35 11.64 -2.07 18.66
C ARG A 35 10.28 -1.62 19.14
N CYS A 36 9.30 -2.51 19.11
CA CYS A 36 8.02 -2.31 19.78
C CYS A 36 8.17 -2.64 21.26
N HIS A 37 7.78 -1.73 22.15
CA HIS A 37 7.81 -1.94 23.60
C HIS A 37 6.72 -2.89 24.09
N VAL A 38 5.61 -3.02 23.32
CA VAL A 38 4.47 -3.88 23.67
C VAL A 38 4.76 -5.35 23.38
N CYS A 39 5.19 -5.69 22.15
CA CYS A 39 5.46 -7.08 21.76
C CYS A 39 6.95 -7.44 21.71
N SER A 40 7.83 -6.52 22.05
CA SER A 40 9.29 -6.66 22.07
C SER A 40 9.95 -7.05 20.74
N LYS A 41 9.20 -7.17 19.63
CA LYS A 41 9.74 -7.48 18.31
C LYS A 41 10.48 -6.29 17.70
N THR A 42 11.57 -6.58 16.99
CA THR A 42 12.34 -5.58 16.24
C THR A 42 12.02 -5.64 14.74
N PHE A 43 11.99 -4.48 14.10
CA PHE A 43 11.64 -4.36 12.68
C PHE A 43 12.34 -3.16 12.02
N GLY A 44 12.42 -3.16 10.69
CA GLY A 44 12.88 -2.03 9.90
C GLY A 44 11.74 -1.08 9.56
N ALA A 45 12.06 0.17 9.21
CA ALA A 45 11.05 1.19 8.85
C ALA A 45 10.10 0.78 7.72
N ARG A 46 10.58 -0.05 6.78
CA ARG A 46 9.80 -0.53 5.64
C ARG A 46 9.02 -1.81 5.90
N THR A 47 9.20 -2.44 7.08
CA THR A 47 8.50 -3.69 7.41
C THR A 47 7.00 -3.42 7.54
N GLY A 48 6.19 -4.22 6.87
CA GLY A 48 4.73 -4.01 6.81
C GLY A 48 4.28 -3.00 5.75
N THR A 49 5.18 -2.52 4.89
CA THR A 49 4.85 -1.68 3.74
C THR A 49 5.12 -2.41 2.43
N ILE A 50 4.58 -1.89 1.32
CA ILE A 50 4.84 -2.41 -0.04
C ILE A 50 6.33 -2.33 -0.44
N PHE A 51 7.12 -1.51 0.25
CA PHE A 51 8.55 -1.30 0.02
C PHE A 51 9.45 -2.32 0.73
N HIS A 52 8.88 -3.21 1.53
CA HIS A 52 9.66 -4.20 2.29
C HIS A 52 10.45 -5.11 1.35
N ARG A 53 11.76 -5.27 1.62
CA ARG A 53 12.71 -6.08 0.83
C ARG A 53 12.85 -5.64 -0.65
N ARG A 54 12.43 -4.43 -1.01
CA ARG A 54 12.64 -3.90 -2.36
C ARG A 54 13.97 -3.14 -2.45
N ARG A 55 14.74 -3.36 -3.52
CA ARG A 55 15.99 -2.65 -3.80
C ARG A 55 15.74 -1.30 -4.48
N THR A 56 14.67 -1.22 -5.24
CA THR A 56 14.23 -0.01 -5.94
C THR A 56 13.81 1.07 -4.96
N GLY A 57 14.09 2.32 -5.28
CA GLY A 57 13.69 3.47 -4.47
C GLY A 57 12.18 3.61 -4.35
N GLU A 58 11.69 4.04 -3.19
CA GLU A 58 10.25 4.18 -2.90
C GLU A 58 9.56 5.14 -3.88
N ALA A 59 10.22 6.23 -4.25
CA ALA A 59 9.68 7.22 -5.18
C ALA A 59 9.35 6.61 -6.56
N LEU A 60 10.22 5.76 -7.10
CA LEU A 60 9.98 5.11 -8.39
C LEU A 60 8.85 4.09 -8.29
N ILE A 61 8.80 3.28 -7.23
CA ILE A 61 7.71 2.32 -7.02
C ILE A 61 6.37 3.06 -6.91
N THR A 62 6.31 4.13 -6.13
CA THR A 62 5.10 4.95 -5.99
C THR A 62 4.68 5.57 -7.31
N LEU A 63 5.63 6.14 -8.06
CA LEU A 63 5.36 6.74 -9.37
C LEU A 63 4.77 5.72 -10.35
N VAL A 64 5.38 4.53 -10.45
CA VAL A 64 4.90 3.48 -11.36
C VAL A 64 3.50 3.01 -10.97
N ILE A 65 3.22 2.76 -9.68
CA ILE A 65 1.89 2.38 -9.21
C ILE A 65 0.86 3.47 -9.53
N THR A 66 1.22 4.74 -9.30
CA THR A 66 0.36 5.88 -9.62
C THR A 66 0.04 5.95 -11.11
N LEU A 67 1.05 5.83 -11.98
CA LEU A 67 0.83 5.86 -13.44
C LEU A 67 -0.07 4.72 -13.92
N VAL A 68 0.08 3.52 -13.34
CA VAL A 68 -0.81 2.39 -13.66
C VAL A 68 -2.25 2.67 -13.20
N SER A 69 -2.43 3.27 -12.02
CA SER A 69 -3.78 3.63 -11.53
C SER A 69 -4.49 4.66 -12.43
N TRP A 70 -3.72 5.43 -13.20
CA TRP A 70 -4.22 6.35 -14.23
C TRP A 70 -4.34 5.70 -15.63
N GLY A 71 -4.18 4.37 -15.72
CA GLY A 71 -4.35 3.64 -16.98
C GLY A 71 -3.13 3.63 -17.90
N CYS A 72 -1.94 4.01 -17.40
CA CYS A 72 -0.72 3.94 -18.20
C CYS A 72 -0.38 2.47 -18.52
N PRO A 73 -0.16 2.11 -19.81
CA PRO A 73 0.18 0.75 -20.20
C PRO A 73 1.50 0.27 -19.56
N LEU A 74 1.53 -0.97 -19.07
CA LEU A 74 2.73 -1.55 -18.46
C LEU A 74 3.95 -1.52 -19.40
N VAL A 75 3.74 -1.80 -20.68
CA VAL A 75 4.79 -1.76 -21.70
C VAL A 75 5.45 -0.38 -21.79
N ALA A 76 4.67 0.69 -21.70
CA ALA A 76 5.21 2.05 -21.71
C ALA A 76 6.10 2.32 -20.48
N LEU A 77 5.71 1.82 -19.31
CA LEU A 77 6.48 1.97 -18.08
C LEU A 77 7.78 1.13 -18.11
N GLU A 78 7.72 -0.06 -18.68
CA GLU A 78 8.89 -0.92 -18.88
C GLU A 78 9.92 -0.23 -19.75
N HIS A 79 9.51 0.34 -20.87
CA HIS A 79 10.40 1.08 -21.76
C HIS A 79 10.91 2.40 -21.16
N ALA A 80 10.04 3.17 -20.52
CA ALA A 80 10.40 4.49 -19.97
C ALA A 80 11.38 4.40 -18.80
N PHE A 81 11.26 3.38 -17.96
CA PHE A 81 12.04 3.24 -16.73
C PHE A 81 13.04 2.06 -16.77
N GLY A 82 13.13 1.31 -17.87
CA GLY A 82 14.00 0.14 -17.99
C GLY A 82 13.65 -0.97 -17.00
N LEU A 83 12.38 -1.10 -16.64
CA LEU A 83 11.92 -2.06 -15.65
C LEU A 83 11.61 -3.41 -16.30
N GLN A 84 11.88 -4.49 -15.57
CA GLN A 84 11.43 -5.81 -15.98
C GLN A 84 9.92 -5.95 -15.75
N PRO A 85 9.15 -6.52 -16.71
CA PRO A 85 7.71 -6.70 -16.62
C PRO A 85 7.26 -7.36 -15.31
N GLN A 86 7.97 -8.41 -14.90
CA GLN A 86 7.67 -9.13 -13.68
C GLN A 86 7.83 -8.26 -12.43
N THR A 87 8.83 -7.39 -12.41
CA THR A 87 9.06 -6.46 -11.30
C THR A 87 7.87 -5.51 -11.10
N VAL A 88 7.34 -4.97 -12.19
CA VAL A 88 6.17 -4.08 -12.14
C VAL A 88 4.93 -4.84 -11.65
N ARG A 89 4.69 -6.05 -12.17
CA ARG A 89 3.58 -6.91 -11.71
C ARG A 89 3.68 -7.25 -10.23
N ASP A 90 4.89 -7.55 -9.72
CA ASP A 90 5.12 -7.83 -8.29
C ASP A 90 4.83 -6.62 -7.40
N TRP A 91 5.10 -5.41 -7.89
CA TRP A 91 4.75 -4.18 -7.16
C TRP A 91 3.25 -3.95 -7.14
N LEU A 92 2.58 -4.14 -8.26
CA LEU A 92 1.12 -4.00 -8.37
C LEU A 92 0.41 -5.04 -7.50
N GLN A 93 0.87 -6.28 -7.50
CA GLN A 93 0.32 -7.32 -6.63
C GLN A 93 0.49 -6.96 -5.15
N ALA A 94 1.68 -6.51 -4.74
CA ALA A 94 1.93 -6.08 -3.37
C ALA A 94 1.06 -4.88 -2.98
N ALA A 95 0.87 -3.91 -3.88
CA ALA A 95 0.00 -2.77 -3.67
C ALA A 95 -1.47 -3.19 -3.55
N GLY A 96 -1.94 -4.10 -4.40
CA GLY A 96 -3.30 -4.66 -4.35
C GLY A 96 -3.59 -5.37 -3.03
N VAL A 97 -2.68 -6.23 -2.57
CA VAL A 97 -2.81 -6.91 -1.26
C VAL A 97 -2.85 -5.90 -0.12
N HIS A 98 -2.00 -4.87 -0.17
CA HIS A 98 -2.00 -3.82 0.85
C HIS A 98 -3.29 -2.99 0.83
N ALA A 99 -3.76 -2.60 -0.35
CA ALA A 99 -5.02 -1.88 -0.52
C ALA A 99 -6.23 -2.68 -0.03
N ALA A 100 -6.28 -3.99 -0.32
CA ALA A 100 -7.33 -4.87 0.19
C ALA A 100 -7.34 -4.94 1.72
N ALA A 101 -6.16 -5.01 2.36
CA ALA A 101 -6.05 -5.00 3.82
C ALA A 101 -6.53 -3.66 4.42
N VAL A 102 -6.18 -2.53 3.80
CA VAL A 102 -6.65 -1.20 4.22
C VAL A 102 -8.16 -1.09 4.01
N HIS A 103 -8.69 -1.54 2.88
CA HIS A 103 -10.13 -1.54 2.60
C HIS A 103 -10.89 -2.35 3.65
N GLN A 104 -10.41 -3.55 3.98
CA GLN A 104 -11.01 -4.39 5.02
C GLN A 104 -11.06 -3.70 6.38
N GLU A 105 -9.98 -3.01 6.77
CA GLU A 105 -9.91 -2.32 8.07
C GLU A 105 -10.68 -0.99 8.08
N GLN A 106 -10.72 -0.26 6.97
CA GLN A 106 -11.25 1.11 6.93
C GLN A 106 -12.70 1.17 6.44
N VAL A 107 -13.11 0.27 5.54
CA VAL A 107 -14.40 0.34 4.85
C VAL A 107 -15.35 -0.76 5.31
N VAL A 108 -14.87 -2.01 5.39
CA VAL A 108 -15.73 -3.17 5.67
C VAL A 108 -16.08 -3.30 7.16
N GLN A 109 -15.18 -2.88 8.06
CA GLN A 109 -15.50 -2.91 9.49
C GLN A 109 -16.58 -1.85 9.82
N PRO A 110 -17.64 -2.22 10.57
CA PRO A 110 -18.70 -1.29 10.92
C PRO A 110 -18.12 -0.11 11.71
N ARG A 111 -18.33 1.09 11.18
CA ARG A 111 -18.01 2.36 11.82
C ARG A 111 -19.25 3.24 11.75
N ASP A 112 -19.47 4.03 12.77
CA ASP A 112 -20.49 5.09 12.72
C ASP A 112 -19.98 6.19 11.76
N LEU A 113 -20.46 6.11 10.52
CA LEU A 113 -20.19 7.11 9.48
C LEU A 113 -21.37 8.06 9.48
N GLY A 114 -21.26 9.20 10.17
CA GLY A 114 -22.33 10.18 10.27
C GLY A 114 -22.84 10.70 8.92
N HIS A 115 -22.03 10.62 7.87
CA HIS A 115 -22.41 10.93 6.48
C HIS A 115 -21.55 10.14 5.50
N VAL A 116 -22.17 9.49 4.52
CA VAL A 116 -21.48 8.78 3.43
C VAL A 116 -21.94 9.37 2.11
N GLN A 117 -20.99 9.86 1.31
CA GLN A 117 -21.23 10.25 -0.07
C GLN A 117 -20.55 9.23 -0.99
N ALA A 118 -21.33 8.58 -1.84
CA ALA A 118 -20.81 7.71 -2.88
C ALA A 118 -20.81 8.49 -4.20
N ASP A 119 -19.64 8.52 -4.87
CA ASP A 119 -19.50 9.10 -6.20
C ASP A 119 -19.19 7.97 -7.20
N GLU A 120 -19.72 8.09 -8.40
CA GLU A 120 -19.47 7.12 -9.46
C GLU A 120 -18.09 7.36 -10.04
N VAL A 121 -17.19 6.40 -9.84
CA VAL A 121 -15.88 6.41 -10.51
C VAL A 121 -16.05 5.78 -11.89
N PRO A 122 -15.78 6.51 -13.00
CA PRO A 122 -15.84 5.92 -14.33
C PRO A 122 -14.87 4.74 -14.41
N CYS A 123 -15.39 3.57 -14.77
CA CYS A 123 -14.61 2.35 -14.95
C CYS A 123 -13.71 2.49 -16.17
N ASN A 124 -12.47 2.94 -15.98
CA ASN A 124 -11.43 2.84 -17.01
C ASN A 124 -10.79 1.44 -17.04
N ASN A 125 -11.56 0.40 -16.73
CA ASN A 125 -11.13 -0.97 -16.89
C ASN A 125 -11.26 -1.37 -18.35
N LEU A 126 -10.17 -1.25 -19.08
CA LEU A 126 -9.94 -2.05 -20.27
C LEU A 126 -9.70 -3.49 -19.82
N SER A 127 -10.78 -4.24 -19.58
CA SER A 127 -10.71 -5.68 -19.65
C SER A 127 -10.46 -6.06 -21.11
N SER A 128 -9.65 -7.06 -21.34
CA SER A 128 -9.25 -7.58 -22.65
C SER A 128 -10.42 -8.00 -23.57
N ASP A 129 -11.65 -7.91 -23.11
CA ASP A 129 -12.85 -8.38 -23.80
C ASP A 129 -13.82 -7.26 -24.21
N GLY A 130 -13.44 -5.99 -24.09
CA GLY A 130 -14.05 -4.86 -24.80
C GLY A 130 -15.56 -4.63 -24.63
N LEU A 131 -16.20 -5.12 -23.59
CA LEU A 131 -17.64 -4.98 -23.37
C LEU A 131 -17.94 -4.20 -22.08
N CYS A 132 -18.11 -2.89 -22.23
CA CYS A 132 -18.92 -2.10 -21.29
C CYS A 132 -20.39 -2.32 -21.67
N HIS A 133 -21.15 -3.00 -20.85
CA HIS A 133 -22.60 -3.03 -20.98
C HIS A 133 -23.17 -1.75 -20.39
N ASP A 134 -23.51 -0.79 -21.26
CA ASP A 134 -24.42 0.29 -20.94
C ASP A 134 -25.82 -0.30 -20.71
N HIS A 135 -26.25 -0.36 -19.46
CA HIS A 135 -27.67 -0.48 -19.17
C HIS A 135 -28.30 0.91 -19.20
N GLY A 136 -28.64 1.34 -20.42
CA GLY A 136 -29.54 2.47 -20.63
C GLY A 136 -30.91 2.16 -20.03
N SER A 137 -31.33 3.01 -19.11
CA SER A 137 -32.69 3.03 -18.57
C SER A 137 -33.65 3.55 -19.61
N ALA A 138 -34.71 2.79 -19.87
CA ALA A 138 -35.96 3.30 -20.42
C ALA A 138 -36.85 3.79 -19.25
#